data_a2a07730f65fb0a2423a647352f764f9
#
_entry.id   a2a07730f65fb0a2423a647352f764f9
#
_cell.length_a   1.000
_cell.length_b   1.000
_cell.length_c   1.000
_cell.angle_alpha   90.00
_cell.angle_beta   90.00
_cell.angle_gamma   90.00
#
_symmetry.space_group_name_H-M   'P 1'
#
loop_
_entity.id
_entity.type
_entity.pdbx_description
1 polymer ?
#
loop_
_entity_poly.entity_id
_entity_poly.type
_entity_poly.pdbx_seq_one_letter_code
_entity_poly.pdbx_strand_id
1 'polypeptide(L)'
;ETQDPAEVAAGVYTNNVSGDFKVKDPAGNDVTSEFAVHTEDGELEIAKRPVTVTAKGGEKQYDGKPLTAADTGYDIGGEGLVEGHEADVALSGSQTAPGASPATVESVAVKDGDVDVANNYDVATADGSLKVTNRDAKYEVTLKANSSTGNVYDGTEKSAKGVVTDRFVIDDVEYAVSGYETQDPAEVAAGVYTNNV
;
A
#
# COMPACT_ATOMS: atom_id res chain seq x y z
N GLU A 1 -17.89 50.61 7.18
CA GLU A 1 -17.35 49.39 7.78
C GLU A 1 -16.81 48.50 6.67
N THR A 2 -15.73 47.79 6.93
CA THR A 2 -15.22 46.72 6.09
C THR A 2 -15.60 45.38 6.74
N GLN A 3 -15.93 44.42 5.94
CA GLN A 3 -16.11 43.03 6.40
C GLN A 3 -14.78 42.33 6.19
N ASP A 4 -13.85 42.49 7.12
CA ASP A 4 -12.51 41.98 7.06
C ASP A 4 -12.54 40.46 7.29
N PRO A 5 -12.40 39.62 6.26
CA PRO A 5 -12.40 38.16 6.45
C PRO A 5 -11.19 37.74 7.29
N ALA A 6 -11.45 36.87 8.28
CA ALA A 6 -10.41 36.20 9.09
C ALA A 6 -10.67 34.71 9.04
N GLU A 7 -9.94 34.00 8.19
CA GLU A 7 -10.19 32.61 7.88
C GLU A 7 -8.92 31.77 8.10
N VAL A 8 -9.10 30.48 8.31
CA VAL A 8 -8.03 29.53 8.51
C VAL A 8 -7.97 28.52 7.35
N ALA A 9 -9.13 28.17 6.80
CA ALA A 9 -9.22 27.21 5.71
C ALA A 9 -8.72 27.77 4.39
N ALA A 10 -8.20 26.90 3.52
CA ALA A 10 -7.84 27.27 2.16
C ALA A 10 -9.08 27.70 1.37
N GLY A 11 -8.98 28.83 0.66
CA GLY A 11 -10.08 29.38 -0.09
C GLY A 11 -9.82 30.82 -0.52
N VAL A 12 -10.83 31.40 -1.17
CA VAL A 12 -10.85 32.81 -1.57
C VAL A 12 -12.03 33.47 -0.87
N TYR A 13 -11.76 34.53 -0.13
CA TYR A 13 -12.71 35.22 0.72
C TYR A 13 -12.77 36.70 0.35
N THR A 14 -13.98 37.23 0.24
CA THR A 14 -14.18 38.64 -0.15
C THR A 14 -14.13 39.57 1.06
N ASN A 15 -13.30 40.59 0.99
CA ASN A 15 -13.33 41.71 1.92
C ASN A 15 -14.25 42.80 1.35
N ASN A 16 -15.49 42.84 1.79
CA ASN A 16 -16.51 43.74 1.28
C ASN A 16 -16.39 45.11 1.92
N VAL A 17 -16.55 46.16 1.09
CA VAL A 17 -16.70 47.53 1.58
C VAL A 17 -18.18 47.90 1.58
N SER A 18 -18.75 48.09 2.75
CA SER A 18 -20.17 48.43 2.91
C SER A 18 -20.38 49.53 3.96
N GLY A 19 -21.52 50.17 3.95
CA GLY A 19 -21.94 51.12 4.98
C GLY A 19 -22.48 52.41 4.43
N ASP A 20 -22.79 53.33 5.34
CA ASP A 20 -23.25 54.67 5.04
C ASP A 20 -22.03 55.62 4.96
N PHE A 21 -21.52 55.78 3.73
CA PHE A 21 -20.29 56.53 3.48
C PHE A 21 -20.50 58.01 3.69
N LYS A 22 -19.61 58.66 4.46
CA LYS A 22 -19.57 60.08 4.67
C LYS A 22 -18.21 60.65 4.31
N VAL A 23 -18.24 61.66 3.47
CA VAL A 23 -17.05 62.43 3.12
C VAL A 23 -17.02 63.70 3.95
N LYS A 24 -15.90 63.93 4.65
CA LYS A 24 -15.69 65.15 5.47
C LYS A 24 -14.56 65.97 4.88
N ASP A 25 -14.75 67.30 4.96
CA ASP A 25 -13.68 68.24 4.62
C ASP A 25 -12.60 68.31 5.74
N PRO A 26 -11.47 69.01 5.55
CA PRO A 26 -10.45 69.18 6.57
C PRO A 26 -10.92 69.85 7.86
N ALA A 27 -12.04 70.64 7.84
CA ALA A 27 -12.65 71.25 8.99
C ALA A 27 -13.65 70.33 9.71
N GLY A 28 -13.92 69.09 9.18
CA GLY A 28 -14.80 68.10 9.74
C GLY A 28 -16.27 68.24 9.30
N ASN A 29 -16.62 69.11 8.39
CA ASN A 29 -17.97 69.25 7.87
C ASN A 29 -18.31 68.08 6.92
N ASP A 30 -19.59 67.67 6.96
CA ASP A 30 -20.10 66.62 6.06
C ASP A 30 -20.32 67.28 4.64
N VAL A 31 -19.57 66.80 3.67
CA VAL A 31 -19.64 67.23 2.29
C VAL A 31 -19.98 66.07 1.34
N THR A 32 -20.57 65.01 1.83
CA THR A 32 -20.91 63.76 1.10
C THR A 32 -21.72 64.04 -0.16
N SER A 33 -22.59 65.07 -0.17
CA SER A 33 -23.38 65.46 -1.34
C SER A 33 -22.57 65.85 -2.58
N GLU A 34 -21.32 66.26 -2.37
CA GLU A 34 -20.42 66.71 -3.44
C GLU A 34 -19.61 65.55 -4.05
N PHE A 35 -19.77 64.31 -3.55
CA PHE A 35 -19.01 63.15 -3.91
C PHE A 35 -19.89 61.98 -4.35
N ALA A 36 -19.52 61.27 -5.45
CA ALA A 36 -20.02 59.95 -5.76
C ALA A 36 -19.00 58.95 -5.23
N VAL A 37 -19.33 58.24 -4.15
CA VAL A 37 -18.47 57.22 -3.55
C VAL A 37 -18.72 55.89 -4.26
N HIS A 38 -17.68 55.33 -4.86
CA HIS A 38 -17.68 53.98 -5.42
C HIS A 38 -16.84 53.06 -4.56
N THR A 39 -17.26 51.81 -4.42
CA THR A 39 -16.54 50.79 -3.64
C THR A 39 -16.03 49.69 -4.56
N GLU A 40 -14.85 49.19 -4.27
CA GLU A 40 -14.31 47.95 -4.85
C GLU A 40 -13.97 47.01 -3.72
N ASP A 41 -14.45 45.78 -3.79
CA ASP A 41 -14.20 44.78 -2.78
C ASP A 41 -12.76 44.22 -2.91
N GLY A 42 -12.17 43.90 -1.77
CA GLY A 42 -10.87 43.23 -1.69
C GLY A 42 -11.03 41.70 -1.62
N GLU A 43 -9.90 41.02 -1.61
CA GLU A 43 -9.82 39.55 -1.60
C GLU A 43 -8.75 39.08 -0.62
N LEU A 44 -9.07 38.00 0.15
CA LEU A 44 -8.12 37.22 0.92
C LEU A 44 -8.03 35.83 0.28
N GLU A 45 -6.86 35.44 -0.19
CA GLU A 45 -6.59 34.10 -0.71
C GLU A 45 -5.72 33.32 0.26
N ILE A 46 -6.14 32.11 0.60
CA ILE A 46 -5.37 31.12 1.35
C ILE A 46 -5.18 29.91 0.44
N ALA A 47 -3.96 29.70 -0.07
CA ALA A 47 -3.65 28.59 -0.94
C ALA A 47 -3.68 27.25 -0.17
N LYS A 48 -3.98 26.16 -0.90
CA LYS A 48 -3.87 24.81 -0.34
C LYS A 48 -2.41 24.46 -0.06
N ARG A 49 -2.17 23.73 1.04
CA ARG A 49 -0.84 23.27 1.44
C ARG A 49 -0.42 22.06 0.59
N PRO A 50 0.69 22.14 -0.18
CA PRO A 50 1.15 21.05 -1.01
C PRO A 50 1.77 19.94 -0.15
N VAL A 51 1.27 18.70 -0.33
CA VAL A 51 1.72 17.50 0.37
C VAL A 51 1.90 16.37 -0.64
N THR A 52 2.96 15.58 -0.50
CA THR A 52 3.18 14.38 -1.30
C THR A 52 3.16 13.15 -0.39
N VAL A 53 2.29 12.18 -0.69
CA VAL A 53 2.26 10.88 -0.02
C VAL A 53 2.91 9.84 -0.93
N THR A 54 4.03 9.27 -0.49
CA THR A 54 4.78 8.28 -1.27
C THR A 54 4.68 6.91 -0.59
N ALA A 55 4.12 5.91 -1.28
CA ALA A 55 4.18 4.53 -0.82
C ALA A 55 5.63 4.05 -0.81
N LYS A 56 6.08 3.46 0.31
CA LYS A 56 7.44 2.92 0.42
C LYS A 56 7.57 1.64 -0.38
N GLY A 57 8.72 1.49 -1.02
CA GLY A 57 9.14 0.22 -1.57
C GLY A 57 9.74 -0.71 -0.51
N GLY A 58 9.91 -1.98 -0.87
CA GLY A 58 10.58 -2.97 -0.06
C GLY A 58 11.19 -4.07 -0.90
N GLU A 59 12.20 -4.74 -0.35
CA GLU A 59 12.82 -5.91 -0.98
C GLU A 59 13.07 -7.00 0.05
N LYS A 60 12.78 -8.28 -0.32
CA LYS A 60 13.14 -9.45 0.47
C LYS A 60 13.47 -10.62 -0.43
N GLN A 61 14.17 -11.63 0.10
CA GLN A 61 14.30 -12.92 -0.56
C GLN A 61 13.00 -13.73 -0.41
N TYR A 62 12.73 -14.57 -1.39
CA TYR A 62 11.56 -15.45 -1.37
C TYR A 62 11.52 -16.32 -0.11
N ASP A 63 10.42 -16.28 0.60
CA ASP A 63 10.13 -17.07 1.80
C ASP A 63 8.73 -17.71 1.78
N GLY A 64 8.05 -17.66 0.62
CA GLY A 64 6.69 -18.16 0.43
C GLY A 64 5.59 -17.24 0.96
N LYS A 65 5.95 -16.15 1.66
CA LYS A 65 4.99 -15.20 2.24
C LYS A 65 4.94 -13.92 1.40
N PRO A 66 3.79 -13.23 1.33
CA PRO A 66 3.71 -11.97 0.61
C PRO A 66 4.57 -10.88 1.29
N LEU A 67 5.11 -9.97 0.48
CA LEU A 67 5.55 -8.64 0.86
C LEU A 67 4.45 -7.68 0.45
N THR A 68 3.86 -6.95 1.38
CA THR A 68 2.72 -6.07 1.10
C THR A 68 3.08 -4.60 1.24
N ALA A 69 2.32 -3.71 0.58
CA ALA A 69 2.48 -2.27 0.74
C ALA A 69 2.20 -1.82 2.20
N ALA A 70 1.32 -2.52 2.92
CA ALA A 70 1.07 -2.26 4.33
C ALA A 70 2.30 -2.53 5.22
N ASP A 71 3.11 -3.55 4.87
CA ASP A 71 4.35 -3.87 5.61
C ASP A 71 5.41 -2.80 5.42
N THR A 72 5.44 -2.13 4.25
CA THR A 72 6.45 -1.12 3.94
C THR A 72 6.04 0.29 4.38
N GLY A 73 4.73 0.59 4.42
CA GLY A 73 4.19 1.86 4.83
C GLY A 73 4.36 2.98 3.79
N TYR A 74 4.36 4.21 4.25
CA TYR A 74 4.45 5.41 3.40
C TYR A 74 5.29 6.51 4.05
N ASP A 75 5.66 7.52 3.26
CA ASP A 75 6.25 8.78 3.70
C ASP A 75 5.37 9.96 3.30
N ILE A 76 5.39 11.01 4.12
CA ILE A 76 4.77 12.29 3.82
C ILE A 76 5.88 13.31 3.55
N GLY A 77 5.84 13.90 2.35
CA GLY A 77 6.76 14.94 1.87
C GLY A 77 6.03 16.23 1.49
N GLY A 78 6.73 17.09 0.74
CA GLY A 78 6.27 18.43 0.44
C GLY A 78 6.44 19.34 1.66
N GLU A 79 5.44 20.17 1.95
CA GLU A 79 5.44 21.00 3.18
C GLU A 79 5.01 20.21 4.44
N GLY A 80 4.65 18.93 4.27
CA GLY A 80 4.14 18.08 5.33
C GLY A 80 2.75 18.49 5.83
N LEU A 81 2.26 17.82 6.85
CA LEU A 81 0.99 18.19 7.49
C LEU A 81 1.17 19.34 8.47
N VAL A 82 0.11 20.07 8.73
CA VAL A 82 0.03 21.03 9.85
C VAL A 82 0.15 20.24 11.17
N GLU A 83 0.77 20.84 12.17
CA GLU A 83 0.90 20.22 13.50
C GLU A 83 -0.46 19.85 14.08
N GLY A 84 -0.60 18.62 14.55
CA GLY A 84 -1.85 18.05 15.05
C GLY A 84 -2.72 17.40 14.00
N HIS A 85 -2.47 17.61 12.69
CA HIS A 85 -3.19 16.90 11.63
C HIS A 85 -2.57 15.53 11.37
N GLU A 86 -3.42 14.56 11.08
CA GLU A 86 -3.03 13.17 10.78
C GLU A 86 -3.51 12.76 9.37
N ALA A 87 -2.68 11.95 8.69
CA ALA A 87 -3.07 11.32 7.42
C ALA A 87 -3.48 9.87 7.66
N ASP A 88 -4.68 9.51 7.19
CA ASP A 88 -5.14 8.13 7.07
C ASP A 88 -4.95 7.72 5.60
N VAL A 89 -3.99 6.80 5.37
CA VAL A 89 -3.53 6.41 4.04
C VAL A 89 -3.82 4.94 3.80
N ALA A 90 -4.64 4.64 2.80
CA ALA A 90 -4.83 3.28 2.33
C ALA A 90 -3.80 2.93 1.26
N LEU A 91 -3.12 1.82 1.45
CA LEU A 91 -2.11 1.29 0.54
C LEU A 91 -2.58 -0.05 -0.05
N SER A 92 -2.20 -0.31 -1.31
CA SER A 92 -2.38 -1.60 -1.97
C SER A 92 -1.09 -2.07 -2.63
N GLY A 93 -1.04 -3.36 -2.90
CA GLY A 93 0.10 -4.02 -3.55
C GLY A 93 0.63 -5.18 -2.73
N SER A 94 1.04 -6.23 -3.44
CA SER A 94 1.60 -7.46 -2.85
C SER A 94 2.48 -8.18 -3.86
N GLN A 95 3.61 -8.73 -3.40
CA GLN A 95 4.52 -9.56 -4.21
C GLN A 95 4.92 -10.79 -3.40
N THR A 96 4.64 -12.00 -3.91
CA THR A 96 5.00 -13.26 -3.23
C THR A 96 6.07 -14.04 -3.98
N ALA A 97 5.88 -14.29 -5.27
CA ALA A 97 6.90 -14.97 -6.09
C ALA A 97 8.05 -14.02 -6.46
N PRO A 98 9.24 -14.51 -6.81
CA PRO A 98 10.31 -13.67 -7.33
C PRO A 98 9.84 -12.80 -8.50
N GLY A 99 10.05 -11.48 -8.38
CA GLY A 99 9.53 -10.46 -9.28
C GLY A 99 9.34 -9.13 -8.57
N ALA A 100 8.61 -8.21 -9.20
CA ALA A 100 8.27 -6.92 -8.63
C ALA A 100 6.83 -6.51 -8.97
N SER A 101 6.19 -5.81 -8.04
CA SER A 101 4.88 -5.20 -8.20
C SER A 101 4.88 -3.79 -7.58
N PRO A 102 3.97 -2.89 -7.97
CA PRO A 102 3.84 -1.59 -7.33
C PRO A 102 3.30 -1.71 -5.90
N ALA A 103 3.72 -0.78 -5.05
CA ALA A 103 3.02 -0.40 -3.83
C ALA A 103 2.30 0.92 -4.11
N THR A 104 0.98 0.94 -4.11
CA THR A 104 0.17 2.05 -4.58
C THR A 104 -0.57 2.73 -3.45
N VAL A 105 -0.66 4.07 -3.50
CA VAL A 105 -1.52 4.86 -2.61
C VAL A 105 -2.94 4.87 -3.19
N GLU A 106 -3.88 4.19 -2.53
CA GLU A 106 -5.27 4.10 -2.96
C GLU A 106 -6.10 5.33 -2.55
N SER A 107 -5.88 5.80 -1.33
CA SER A 107 -6.57 6.98 -0.82
C SER A 107 -5.79 7.65 0.30
N VAL A 108 -6.02 8.95 0.44
CA VAL A 108 -5.47 9.77 1.52
C VAL A 108 -6.60 10.60 2.10
N ALA A 109 -6.85 10.49 3.41
CA ALA A 109 -7.69 11.40 4.16
C ALA A 109 -6.80 12.18 5.14
N VAL A 110 -7.07 13.47 5.32
CA VAL A 110 -6.34 14.31 6.29
C VAL A 110 -7.33 14.83 7.31
N LYS A 111 -7.03 14.63 8.60
CA LYS A 111 -7.92 14.95 9.71
C LYS A 111 -7.22 15.82 10.75
N ASP A 112 -7.99 16.70 11.39
CA ASP A 112 -7.67 17.37 12.66
C ASP A 112 -8.59 16.77 13.73
N GLY A 113 -8.08 15.81 14.51
CA GLY A 113 -8.90 14.94 15.34
C GLY A 113 -9.93 14.18 14.49
N ASP A 114 -11.23 14.41 14.72
CA ASP A 114 -12.33 13.78 13.97
C ASP A 114 -12.79 14.60 12.75
N VAL A 115 -12.23 15.80 12.54
CA VAL A 115 -12.66 16.72 11.47
C VAL A 115 -11.85 16.45 10.20
N ASP A 116 -12.55 16.25 9.07
CA ASP A 116 -11.92 16.19 7.76
C ASP A 116 -11.45 17.58 7.32
N VAL A 117 -10.15 17.72 7.10
CA VAL A 117 -9.49 18.96 6.67
C VAL A 117 -8.77 18.80 5.33
N ALA A 118 -9.02 17.71 4.60
CA ALA A 118 -8.36 17.39 3.32
C ALA A 118 -8.51 18.51 2.27
N ASN A 119 -9.58 19.29 2.33
CA ASN A 119 -9.82 20.42 1.44
C ASN A 119 -8.73 21.52 1.54
N ASN A 120 -7.99 21.58 2.64
CA ASN A 120 -6.91 22.54 2.87
C ASN A 120 -5.57 22.09 2.28
N TYR A 121 -5.53 20.87 1.69
CA TYR A 121 -4.33 20.27 1.14
C TYR A 121 -4.44 20.04 -0.36
N ASP A 122 -3.31 20.21 -1.05
CA ASP A 122 -3.10 19.73 -2.41
C ASP A 122 -2.24 18.47 -2.33
N VAL A 123 -2.91 17.30 -2.38
CA VAL A 123 -2.28 16.00 -2.13
C VAL A 123 -1.88 15.36 -3.45
N ALA A 124 -0.58 15.22 -3.66
CA ALA A 124 0.00 14.37 -4.70
C ALA A 124 0.36 12.98 -4.13
N THR A 125 0.26 11.94 -4.94
CA THR A 125 0.64 10.57 -4.56
C THR A 125 1.76 10.05 -5.46
N ALA A 126 2.61 9.18 -4.90
CA ALA A 126 3.64 8.47 -5.65
C ALA A 126 3.71 7.00 -5.21
N ASP A 127 3.93 6.10 -6.17
CA ASP A 127 4.02 4.68 -5.94
C ASP A 127 5.42 4.26 -5.53
N GLY A 128 5.50 3.18 -4.71
CA GLY A 128 6.71 2.44 -4.40
C GLY A 128 6.82 1.16 -5.23
N SER A 129 7.81 0.33 -4.92
CA SER A 129 8.02 -0.96 -5.55
C SER A 129 8.27 -2.05 -4.52
N LEU A 130 7.51 -3.13 -4.60
CA LEU A 130 7.67 -4.35 -3.79
C LEU A 130 8.45 -5.36 -4.63
N LYS A 131 9.60 -5.82 -4.13
CA LYS A 131 10.47 -6.74 -4.85
C LYS A 131 10.76 -7.98 -4.02
N VAL A 132 10.52 -9.15 -4.61
CA VAL A 132 10.95 -10.43 -4.05
C VAL A 132 12.05 -11.00 -4.96
N THR A 133 13.19 -11.29 -4.38
CA THR A 133 14.33 -11.88 -5.10
C THR A 133 14.39 -13.38 -4.93
N ASN A 134 15.14 -14.05 -5.82
CA ASN A 134 15.47 -15.44 -5.63
C ASN A 134 16.27 -15.61 -4.33
N ARG A 135 16.17 -16.80 -3.72
CA ARG A 135 17.00 -17.18 -2.59
C ARG A 135 18.43 -17.46 -3.04
N ASP A 136 19.39 -17.02 -2.23
CA ASP A 136 20.80 -17.39 -2.39
C ASP A 136 21.01 -18.87 -2.09
N ALA A 137 20.38 -19.38 -1.02
CA ALA A 137 20.33 -20.79 -0.68
C ALA A 137 18.94 -21.36 -0.97
N LYS A 138 18.87 -22.38 -1.85
CA LYS A 138 17.60 -23.06 -2.15
C LYS A 138 17.10 -23.87 -0.96
N TYR A 139 15.80 -24.03 -0.86
CA TYR A 139 15.20 -25.00 0.04
C TYR A 139 15.51 -26.41 -0.47
N GLU A 140 16.02 -27.27 0.42
CA GLU A 140 16.28 -28.66 0.11
C GLU A 140 15.04 -29.50 0.48
N VAL A 141 14.51 -30.22 -0.50
CA VAL A 141 13.40 -31.16 -0.31
C VAL A 141 13.80 -32.53 -0.87
N THR A 142 13.38 -33.60 -0.20
CA THR A 142 13.66 -34.98 -0.64
C THR A 142 12.34 -35.66 -0.94
N LEU A 143 12.15 -36.03 -2.20
CA LEU A 143 11.05 -36.88 -2.64
C LEU A 143 11.46 -38.34 -2.46
N LYS A 144 10.76 -39.08 -1.59
CA LYS A 144 11.08 -40.48 -1.28
C LYS A 144 10.05 -41.43 -1.88
N ALA A 145 10.49 -42.38 -2.69
CA ALA A 145 9.65 -43.48 -3.20
C ALA A 145 9.14 -44.36 -2.04
N ASN A 146 7.92 -44.87 -2.18
CA ASN A 146 7.38 -45.85 -1.27
C ASN A 146 8.21 -47.16 -1.32
N SER A 147 8.30 -47.83 -0.19
CA SER A 147 8.96 -49.11 -0.04
C SER A 147 7.99 -50.17 0.50
N SER A 148 8.10 -51.39 0.02
CA SER A 148 7.39 -52.54 0.54
C SER A 148 8.44 -53.59 0.87
N THR A 149 8.73 -53.81 2.14
CA THR A 149 9.78 -54.72 2.64
C THR A 149 9.20 -55.77 3.57
N GLY A 150 9.96 -56.89 3.77
CA GLY A 150 9.51 -57.98 4.63
C GLY A 150 8.48 -58.93 3.98
N ASN A 151 8.25 -58.78 2.68
CA ASN A 151 7.37 -59.70 1.95
C ASN A 151 8.03 -61.11 1.84
N VAL A 152 7.21 -62.15 1.99
CA VAL A 152 7.59 -63.53 1.79
C VAL A 152 6.91 -64.03 0.52
N TYR A 153 7.63 -64.78 -0.28
CA TYR A 153 7.07 -65.41 -1.50
C TYR A 153 5.90 -66.33 -1.16
N ASP A 154 4.74 -66.04 -1.70
CA ASP A 154 3.48 -66.77 -1.54
C ASP A 154 2.76 -67.02 -2.89
N GLY A 155 3.45 -66.75 -4.01
CA GLY A 155 2.89 -66.87 -5.34
C GLY A 155 1.99 -65.70 -5.77
N THR A 156 1.89 -64.63 -4.94
CA THR A 156 1.13 -63.43 -5.25
C THR A 156 2.04 -62.23 -5.52
N GLU A 157 1.55 -61.29 -6.38
CA GLU A 157 2.26 -60.07 -6.69
C GLU A 157 2.47 -59.21 -5.42
N LYS A 158 3.68 -58.71 -5.27
CA LYS A 158 4.04 -57.65 -4.29
C LYS A 158 4.46 -56.43 -5.03
N SER A 159 4.06 -55.25 -4.56
CA SER A 159 4.34 -53.98 -5.20
C SER A 159 4.72 -52.88 -4.24
N ALA A 160 5.47 -51.89 -4.76
CA ALA A 160 5.71 -50.60 -4.11
C ALA A 160 5.47 -49.54 -5.16
N LYS A 161 4.52 -48.63 -4.90
CA LYS A 161 4.07 -47.61 -5.87
C LYS A 161 4.10 -46.22 -5.27
N GLY A 162 4.41 -45.22 -6.10
CA GLY A 162 4.35 -43.82 -5.77
C GLY A 162 5.38 -43.37 -4.74
N VAL A 163 5.13 -42.25 -4.12
CA VAL A 163 6.00 -41.59 -3.13
C VAL A 163 5.36 -41.51 -1.76
N VAL A 164 6.17 -41.37 -0.72
CA VAL A 164 5.73 -41.26 0.67
C VAL A 164 4.90 -39.97 0.86
N THR A 165 5.39 -38.85 0.31
CA THR A 165 4.70 -37.58 0.24
C THR A 165 5.28 -36.73 -0.89
N ASP A 166 4.43 -35.96 -1.53
CA ASP A 166 4.78 -34.91 -2.48
C ASP A 166 4.61 -33.51 -1.91
N ARG A 167 4.23 -33.39 -0.62
CA ARG A 167 3.98 -32.14 0.09
C ARG A 167 4.98 -31.90 1.20
N PHE A 168 5.42 -30.65 1.31
CA PHE A 168 6.43 -30.24 2.28
C PHE A 168 5.99 -28.93 2.92
N VAL A 169 6.21 -28.78 4.23
CA VAL A 169 6.00 -27.52 4.95
C VAL A 169 7.35 -26.92 5.28
N ILE A 170 7.58 -25.68 4.86
CA ILE A 170 8.79 -24.91 5.12
C ILE A 170 8.34 -23.54 5.61
N ASP A 171 8.79 -23.12 6.79
CA ASP A 171 8.46 -21.84 7.41
C ASP A 171 6.94 -21.56 7.46
N ASP A 172 6.14 -22.60 7.78
CA ASP A 172 4.67 -22.62 7.83
C ASP A 172 3.97 -22.44 6.47
N VAL A 173 4.70 -22.58 5.36
CA VAL A 173 4.15 -22.56 4.01
C VAL A 173 4.19 -23.98 3.43
N GLU A 174 3.03 -24.47 2.94
CA GLU A 174 2.94 -25.76 2.26
C GLU A 174 3.30 -25.64 0.78
N TYR A 175 4.19 -26.51 0.33
CA TYR A 175 4.61 -26.67 -1.05
C TYR A 175 4.28 -28.06 -1.54
N ALA A 176 4.03 -28.19 -2.87
CA ALA A 176 3.85 -29.49 -3.53
C ALA A 176 4.87 -29.65 -4.63
N VAL A 177 5.40 -30.88 -4.77
CA VAL A 177 6.25 -31.29 -5.89
C VAL A 177 5.38 -32.04 -6.89
N SER A 178 5.52 -31.71 -8.18
CA SER A 178 4.82 -32.36 -9.28
C SER A 178 5.76 -32.64 -10.43
N GLY A 179 5.33 -33.46 -11.40
CA GLY A 179 6.12 -33.80 -12.57
C GLY A 179 7.19 -34.88 -12.32
N TYR A 180 7.08 -35.61 -11.20
CA TYR A 180 7.89 -36.80 -10.94
C TYR A 180 7.18 -38.04 -11.49
N GLU A 181 7.98 -39.07 -11.78
CA GLU A 181 7.52 -40.43 -12.12
C GLU A 181 8.18 -41.44 -11.17
N THR A 182 7.50 -42.57 -10.90
CA THR A 182 8.05 -43.68 -10.13
C THR A 182 8.09 -44.94 -10.98
N GLN A 183 9.04 -45.85 -10.74
CA GLN A 183 9.13 -47.11 -11.48
C GLN A 183 8.03 -48.09 -11.10
N ASP A 184 7.43 -47.93 -9.92
CA ASP A 184 6.30 -48.73 -9.42
C ASP A 184 6.50 -50.27 -9.61
N PRO A 185 7.57 -50.88 -9.11
CA PRO A 185 7.84 -52.30 -9.30
C PRO A 185 6.70 -53.13 -8.75
N ALA A 186 6.28 -54.12 -9.54
CA ALA A 186 5.23 -55.06 -9.18
C ALA A 186 5.70 -56.47 -9.63
N GLU A 187 6.05 -57.33 -8.65
CA GLU A 187 6.75 -58.59 -8.92
C GLU A 187 6.17 -59.74 -8.12
N VAL A 188 6.25 -60.95 -8.70
CA VAL A 188 5.89 -62.25 -8.04
C VAL A 188 7.11 -62.98 -7.58
N ALA A 189 8.22 -62.90 -8.36
CA ALA A 189 9.44 -63.66 -8.04
C ALA A 189 10.17 -63.10 -6.82
N ALA A 190 10.84 -63.96 -6.05
CA ALA A 190 11.69 -63.54 -4.95
C ALA A 190 12.88 -62.72 -5.49
N GLY A 191 13.12 -61.54 -4.96
CA GLY A 191 14.16 -60.62 -5.36
C GLY A 191 14.11 -59.28 -4.62
N VAL A 192 15.05 -58.39 -5.00
CA VAL A 192 15.04 -56.99 -4.56
C VAL A 192 14.83 -56.12 -5.78
N TYR A 193 13.78 -55.32 -5.77
CA TYR A 193 13.37 -54.49 -6.88
C TYR A 193 13.38 -53.04 -6.44
N THR A 194 13.83 -52.14 -7.30
CA THR A 194 13.98 -50.72 -6.94
C THR A 194 12.77 -49.92 -7.41
N ASN A 195 12.19 -49.16 -6.52
CA ASN A 195 11.24 -48.09 -6.84
C ASN A 195 12.00 -46.78 -6.83
N ASN A 196 12.33 -46.25 -7.99
CA ASN A 196 13.05 -45.00 -8.17
C ASN A 196 12.06 -43.85 -8.48
N VAL A 197 12.45 -42.66 -8.06
CA VAL A 197 11.78 -41.38 -8.39
C VAL A 197 12.67 -40.62 -9.33
#